data_acac3e7850ac672812dcff3791e24bb8
#
_entry.id   acac3e7850ac672812dcff3791e24bb8
#
_cell.length_a   1.000
_cell.length_b   1.000
_cell.length_c   1.000
_cell.angle_alpha   90.00
_cell.angle_beta   90.00
_cell.angle_gamma   90.00
#
_symmetry.space_group_name_H-M   'P 1'
#
loop_
_entity.id
_entity.type
_entity.pdbx_description
1 polymer ?
#
loop_
_entity_poly.entity_id
_entity_poly.type
_entity_poly.pdbx_seq_one_letter_code
_entity_poly.pdbx_strand_id
1 'polypeptide(L)'
;MEGSLAGKLALVTGGGRGIGAAIARALAGAGARVLVCGRNKPDLDVLAKEIGGVAIRCDLTDRAATDEMVASAGHVDVLVNNAGIAESASLERTSDAMWDRILELDATAPFRITRALVPSMIKAGWGRVINIASNAGVSGYGYTAAYCAAKHAMVGMTRALAIDLARTGVTINALCPGWVETQMVDEAVTRIAQKTGRSLEEARTSLAQMSPQRRMIAPEEVAYAALMLCSHDARGIHGQTIVIDGGAVLK
;
A
#
# COMPACT_ATOMS: atom_id res chain seq x y z
N MET A 1 13.93 -11.99 -11.97
CA MET A 1 12.89 -11.03 -12.46
C MET A 1 13.51 -9.74 -13.02
N GLU A 2 14.81 -9.73 -13.21
CA GLU A 2 15.53 -8.60 -13.80
C GLU A 2 15.02 -8.33 -15.23
N GLY A 3 14.75 -7.06 -15.56
CA GLY A 3 14.23 -6.64 -16.87
C GLY A 3 12.76 -7.03 -17.17
N SER A 4 12.06 -7.68 -16.27
CA SER A 4 10.68 -8.16 -16.52
C SER A 4 9.64 -7.04 -16.70
N LEU A 5 9.99 -5.81 -16.28
CA LEU A 5 9.14 -4.61 -16.40
C LEU A 5 9.77 -3.53 -17.29
N ALA A 6 10.71 -3.91 -18.17
CA ALA A 6 11.33 -2.97 -19.10
C ALA A 6 10.27 -2.27 -19.97
N GLY A 7 10.37 -0.94 -20.09
CA GLY A 7 9.40 -0.11 -20.81
C GLY A 7 8.07 0.15 -20.10
N LYS A 8 7.85 -0.39 -18.89
CA LYS A 8 6.66 -0.15 -18.09
C LYS A 8 6.81 1.08 -17.21
N LEU A 9 5.69 1.80 -17.00
CA LEU A 9 5.58 2.91 -16.07
C LEU A 9 4.80 2.49 -14.83
N ALA A 10 5.41 2.65 -13.65
CA ALA A 10 4.77 2.37 -12.37
C ALA A 10 4.51 3.67 -11.59
N LEU A 11 3.35 3.75 -10.93
CA LEU A 11 3.02 4.78 -9.95
C LEU A 11 2.89 4.14 -8.57
N VAL A 12 3.70 4.61 -7.61
CA VAL A 12 3.67 4.16 -6.23
C VAL A 12 3.23 5.30 -5.31
N THR A 13 2.05 5.19 -4.72
CA THR A 13 1.56 6.17 -3.74
C THR A 13 2.17 5.92 -2.36
N GLY A 14 2.48 6.99 -1.61
CA GLY A 14 3.22 6.85 -0.35
C GLY A 14 4.62 6.27 -0.54
N GLY A 15 5.23 6.54 -1.73
CA GLY A 15 6.46 5.87 -2.19
C GLY A 15 7.73 6.30 -1.47
N GLY A 16 7.73 7.40 -0.68
CA GLY A 16 8.97 7.99 -0.16
C GLY A 16 9.66 7.19 0.96
N ARG A 17 8.97 6.26 1.62
CA ARG A 17 9.50 5.49 2.76
C ARG A 17 8.81 4.14 2.94
N GLY A 18 9.37 3.30 3.83
CA GLY A 18 8.78 2.03 4.26
C GLY A 18 8.45 1.10 3.08
N ILE A 19 7.26 0.50 3.13
CA ILE A 19 6.78 -0.46 2.11
C ILE A 19 6.79 0.15 0.71
N GLY A 20 6.29 1.39 0.56
CA GLY A 20 6.24 2.07 -0.74
C GLY A 20 7.61 2.27 -1.35
N ALA A 21 8.61 2.66 -0.56
CA ALA A 21 9.98 2.81 -1.04
C ALA A 21 10.60 1.47 -1.43
N ALA A 22 10.39 0.41 -0.65
CA ALA A 22 10.86 -0.93 -0.97
C ALA A 22 10.25 -1.44 -2.29
N ILE A 23 8.93 -1.23 -2.48
CA ILE A 23 8.25 -1.59 -3.73
C ILE A 23 8.81 -0.78 -4.91
N ALA A 24 8.99 0.53 -4.74
CA ALA A 24 9.53 1.40 -5.80
C ALA A 24 10.93 0.94 -6.25
N ARG A 25 11.82 0.58 -5.30
CA ARG A 25 13.14 -0.01 -5.60
C ARG A 25 13.02 -1.34 -6.35
N ALA A 26 12.14 -2.22 -5.90
CA ALA A 26 11.94 -3.52 -6.55
C ALA A 26 11.44 -3.38 -7.99
N LEU A 27 10.48 -2.48 -8.24
CA LEU A 27 9.95 -2.21 -9.59
C LEU A 27 11.00 -1.58 -10.49
N ALA A 28 11.78 -0.62 -9.98
CA ALA A 28 12.88 0.00 -10.73
C ALA A 28 13.98 -1.01 -11.04
N GLY A 29 14.38 -1.86 -10.08
CA GLY A 29 15.33 -2.96 -10.29
C GLY A 29 14.85 -3.99 -11.32
N ALA A 30 13.54 -4.12 -11.52
CA ALA A 30 12.95 -4.93 -12.59
C ALA A 30 12.82 -4.20 -13.94
N GLY A 31 13.34 -2.98 -14.07
CA GLY A 31 13.38 -2.20 -15.30
C GLY A 31 12.21 -1.24 -15.54
N ALA A 32 11.29 -1.10 -14.58
CA ALA A 32 10.23 -0.11 -14.70
C ALA A 32 10.74 1.32 -14.48
N ARG A 33 10.17 2.30 -15.21
CA ARG A 33 10.21 3.70 -14.79
C ARG A 33 9.24 3.89 -13.64
N VAL A 34 9.65 4.58 -12.57
CA VAL A 34 8.82 4.69 -11.36
C VAL A 34 8.52 6.15 -11.04
N LEU A 35 7.24 6.45 -10.90
CA LEU A 35 6.74 7.67 -10.30
C LEU A 35 6.45 7.38 -8.82
N VAL A 36 7.03 8.14 -7.91
CA VAL A 36 6.74 8.04 -6.47
C VAL A 36 5.99 9.29 -6.03
N CYS A 37 4.84 9.12 -5.39
CA CYS A 37 4.07 10.27 -4.90
C CYS A 37 3.82 10.21 -3.40
N GLY A 38 3.64 11.38 -2.79
CA GLY A 38 3.37 11.54 -1.37
C GLY A 38 3.55 12.98 -0.89
N ARG A 39 3.43 13.22 0.39
CA ARG A 39 3.47 14.57 0.98
C ARG A 39 4.89 15.07 1.27
N ASN A 40 5.79 14.17 1.67
CA ASN A 40 7.17 14.52 2.05
C ASN A 40 8.07 14.56 0.82
N LYS A 41 8.21 15.75 0.23
CA LYS A 41 9.02 15.95 -0.98
C LYS A 41 10.50 15.56 -0.80
N PRO A 42 11.19 15.88 0.31
CA PRO A 42 12.56 15.44 0.53
C PRO A 42 12.76 13.93 0.45
N ASP A 43 11.92 13.12 1.11
CA ASP A 43 12.02 11.66 1.06
C ASP A 43 11.79 11.13 -0.36
N LEU A 44 10.81 11.72 -1.08
CA LEU A 44 10.53 11.36 -2.45
C LEU A 44 11.69 11.69 -3.39
N ASP A 45 12.34 12.85 -3.23
CA ASP A 45 13.46 13.26 -4.07
C ASP A 45 14.70 12.38 -3.87
N VAL A 46 14.98 12.01 -2.61
CA VAL A 46 16.08 11.07 -2.30
C VAL A 46 15.85 9.73 -3.00
N LEU A 47 14.66 9.15 -2.85
CA LEU A 47 14.33 7.88 -3.48
C LEU A 47 14.31 7.98 -5.01
N ALA A 48 13.66 9.01 -5.57
CA ALA A 48 13.59 9.19 -7.01
C ALA A 48 14.99 9.30 -7.64
N LYS A 49 15.91 10.02 -7.00
CA LYS A 49 17.30 10.10 -7.43
C LYS A 49 18.00 8.74 -7.38
N GLU A 50 17.78 7.97 -6.31
CA GLU A 50 18.36 6.64 -6.12
C GLU A 50 17.94 5.67 -7.23
N ILE A 51 16.65 5.66 -7.60
CA ILE A 51 16.08 4.69 -8.55
C ILE A 51 15.97 5.22 -9.99
N GLY A 52 16.45 6.44 -10.28
CA GLY A 52 16.26 7.08 -11.59
C GLY A 52 14.80 7.37 -11.91
N GLY A 53 13.95 7.55 -10.90
CA GLY A 53 12.51 7.79 -11.01
C GLY A 53 12.13 9.27 -10.96
N VAL A 54 10.85 9.55 -10.78
CA VAL A 54 10.30 10.91 -10.67
C VAL A 54 9.50 11.05 -9.37
N ALA A 55 9.76 12.13 -8.64
CA ALA A 55 9.08 12.48 -7.39
C ALA A 55 7.93 13.47 -7.64
N ILE A 56 6.72 13.11 -7.24
CA ILE A 56 5.53 13.94 -7.34
C ILE A 56 5.03 14.25 -5.93
N ARG A 57 5.05 15.53 -5.53
CA ARG A 57 4.43 15.92 -4.26
C ARG A 57 2.91 16.00 -4.45
N CYS A 58 2.18 15.21 -3.66
CA CYS A 58 0.71 15.21 -3.67
C CYS A 58 0.17 14.81 -2.30
N ASP A 59 -0.80 15.56 -1.78
CA ASP A 59 -1.65 15.11 -0.69
C ASP A 59 -2.88 14.42 -1.30
N LEU A 60 -2.97 13.11 -1.11
CA LEU A 60 -4.04 12.31 -1.71
C LEU A 60 -5.42 12.53 -1.06
N THR A 61 -5.49 13.25 0.05
CA THR A 61 -6.75 13.72 0.64
C THR A 61 -7.30 14.95 -0.09
N ASP A 62 -6.44 15.69 -0.80
CA ASP A 62 -6.84 16.74 -1.72
C ASP A 62 -7.22 16.13 -3.07
N ARG A 63 -8.50 16.21 -3.40
CA ARG A 63 -9.06 15.61 -4.62
C ARG A 63 -8.54 16.28 -5.88
N ALA A 64 -8.44 17.60 -5.89
CA ALA A 64 -7.95 18.35 -7.05
C ALA A 64 -6.48 18.03 -7.32
N ALA A 65 -5.63 18.06 -6.27
CA ALA A 65 -4.23 17.69 -6.39
C ALA A 65 -4.04 16.23 -6.84
N THR A 66 -4.92 15.31 -6.40
CA THR A 66 -4.90 13.91 -6.85
C THR A 66 -5.25 13.79 -8.33
N ASP A 67 -6.28 14.51 -8.81
CA ASP A 67 -6.70 14.49 -10.21
C ASP A 67 -5.60 15.09 -11.12
N GLU A 68 -4.93 16.18 -10.70
CA GLU A 68 -3.79 16.76 -11.40
C GLU A 68 -2.60 15.79 -11.45
N MET A 69 -2.28 15.12 -10.35
CA MET A 69 -1.22 14.11 -10.27
C MET A 69 -1.49 12.96 -11.25
N VAL A 70 -2.71 12.42 -11.27
CA VAL A 70 -3.11 11.36 -12.19
C VAL A 70 -3.04 11.83 -13.64
N ALA A 71 -3.52 13.03 -13.96
CA ALA A 71 -3.44 13.61 -15.30
C ALA A 71 -1.99 13.77 -15.76
N SER A 72 -1.09 14.24 -14.88
CA SER A 72 0.33 14.41 -15.18
C SER A 72 1.08 13.08 -15.35
N ALA A 73 0.66 12.03 -14.66
CA ALA A 73 1.24 10.69 -14.80
C ALA A 73 0.94 10.06 -16.18
N GLY A 74 -0.18 10.41 -16.79
CA GLY A 74 -0.60 9.87 -18.08
C GLY A 74 -0.91 8.38 -18.03
N HIS A 75 -0.41 7.61 -19.02
CA HIS A 75 -0.57 6.16 -19.00
C HIS A 75 0.37 5.53 -17.96
N VAL A 76 -0.21 4.75 -17.07
CA VAL A 76 0.50 3.98 -16.03
C VAL A 76 0.19 2.51 -16.25
N ASP A 77 1.22 1.67 -16.28
CA ASP A 77 1.11 0.21 -16.43
C ASP A 77 0.91 -0.49 -15.07
N VAL A 78 1.60 -0.03 -14.03
CA VAL A 78 1.54 -0.60 -12.68
C VAL A 78 1.13 0.48 -11.70
N LEU A 79 0.00 0.28 -11.01
CA LEU A 79 -0.45 1.13 -9.92
C LEU A 79 -0.25 0.41 -8.59
N VAL A 80 0.47 1.04 -7.66
CA VAL A 80 0.59 0.59 -6.27
C VAL A 80 -0.08 1.60 -5.35
N ASN A 81 -1.26 1.27 -4.87
CA ASN A 81 -1.98 2.02 -3.85
C ASN A 81 -1.41 1.64 -2.47
N ASN A 82 -0.39 2.37 -2.02
CA ASN A 82 0.30 2.09 -0.75
C ASN A 82 0.13 3.21 0.28
N ALA A 83 -0.15 4.44 -0.13
CA ALA A 83 -0.38 5.53 0.82
C ALA A 83 -1.49 5.17 1.82
N GLY A 84 -1.26 5.46 3.09
CA GLY A 84 -2.22 5.20 4.16
C GLY A 84 -1.74 5.72 5.51
N ILE A 85 -2.66 5.75 6.46
CA ILE A 85 -2.41 6.11 7.86
C ILE A 85 -3.07 5.09 8.78
N ALA A 86 -2.42 4.82 9.92
CA ALA A 86 -2.98 3.96 10.97
C ALA A 86 -3.07 4.75 12.27
N GLU A 87 -4.29 5.04 12.68
CA GLU A 87 -4.57 5.67 13.97
C GLU A 87 -5.45 4.76 14.83
N SER A 88 -5.31 4.87 16.13
CA SER A 88 -6.06 4.07 17.10
C SER A 88 -6.71 4.93 18.17
N ALA A 89 -8.00 4.72 18.38
CA ALA A 89 -8.78 5.35 19.44
C ALA A 89 -9.87 4.37 19.92
N SER A 90 -10.34 4.53 21.17
CA SER A 90 -11.54 3.85 21.62
C SER A 90 -12.77 4.36 20.87
N LEU A 91 -13.86 3.61 20.87
CA LEU A 91 -15.07 3.96 20.12
C LEU A 91 -15.53 5.39 20.41
N GLU A 92 -15.59 5.77 21.68
CA GLU A 92 -16.05 7.11 22.12
C GLU A 92 -15.07 8.23 21.78
N ARG A 93 -13.80 7.92 21.45
CA ARG A 93 -12.75 8.87 21.07
C ARG A 93 -12.47 8.87 19.57
N THR A 94 -13.09 8.00 18.81
CA THR A 94 -13.02 8.00 17.35
C THR A 94 -13.94 9.10 16.83
N SER A 95 -13.37 10.27 16.53
CA SER A 95 -14.14 11.41 16.00
C SER A 95 -14.48 11.19 14.52
N ASP A 96 -15.56 11.86 14.06
CA ASP A 96 -15.93 11.86 12.62
C ASP A 96 -14.76 12.33 11.75
N ALA A 97 -14.02 13.35 12.16
CA ALA A 97 -12.86 13.84 11.43
C ALA A 97 -11.72 12.81 11.33
N MET A 98 -11.50 11.99 12.36
CA MET A 98 -10.54 10.88 12.32
C MET A 98 -11.04 9.79 11.36
N TRP A 99 -12.31 9.42 11.47
CA TRP A 99 -12.96 8.46 10.61
C TRP A 99 -12.87 8.85 9.14
N ASP A 100 -13.32 10.06 8.80
CA ASP A 100 -13.35 10.57 7.43
C ASP A 100 -11.95 10.65 6.82
N ARG A 101 -10.96 11.13 7.59
CA ARG A 101 -9.56 11.22 7.12
C ARG A 101 -8.97 9.86 6.80
N ILE A 102 -9.22 8.84 7.63
CA ILE A 102 -8.72 7.48 7.40
C ILE A 102 -9.41 6.88 6.18
N LEU A 103 -10.73 6.99 6.07
CA LEU A 103 -11.47 6.47 4.92
C LEU A 103 -11.08 7.19 3.62
N GLU A 104 -10.91 8.52 3.65
CA GLU A 104 -10.51 9.28 2.46
C GLU A 104 -9.15 8.80 1.94
N LEU A 105 -8.14 8.69 2.82
CA LEU A 105 -6.79 8.32 2.39
C LEU A 105 -6.64 6.83 2.07
N ASP A 106 -7.23 5.94 2.91
CA ASP A 106 -6.94 4.50 2.84
C ASP A 106 -7.95 3.70 1.99
N ALA A 107 -9.06 4.33 1.56
CA ALA A 107 -10.08 3.69 0.74
C ALA A 107 -10.51 4.56 -0.45
N THR A 108 -10.94 5.81 -0.23
CA THR A 108 -11.52 6.67 -1.26
C THR A 108 -10.47 7.11 -2.29
N ALA A 109 -9.30 7.57 -1.86
CA ALA A 109 -8.22 7.98 -2.76
C ALA A 109 -7.71 6.81 -3.62
N PRO A 110 -7.42 5.61 -3.09
CA PRO A 110 -7.11 4.42 -3.89
C PRO A 110 -8.16 4.09 -4.94
N PHE A 111 -9.46 4.15 -4.58
CA PHE A 111 -10.53 3.94 -5.54
C PHE A 111 -10.51 4.98 -6.68
N ARG A 112 -10.36 6.26 -6.36
CA ARG A 112 -10.34 7.35 -7.36
C ARG A 112 -9.16 7.22 -8.31
N ILE A 113 -7.96 6.96 -7.80
CA ILE A 113 -6.77 6.76 -8.62
C ILE A 113 -6.92 5.53 -9.52
N THR A 114 -7.41 4.42 -8.97
CA THR A 114 -7.67 3.19 -9.74
C THR A 114 -8.68 3.45 -10.86
N ARG A 115 -9.81 4.09 -10.55
CA ARG A 115 -10.85 4.45 -11.54
C ARG A 115 -10.32 5.32 -12.67
N ALA A 116 -9.40 6.22 -12.38
CA ALA A 116 -8.85 7.14 -13.38
C ALA A 116 -7.79 6.46 -14.28
N LEU A 117 -6.98 5.55 -13.74
CA LEU A 117 -5.86 4.94 -14.49
C LEU A 117 -6.25 3.64 -15.22
N VAL A 118 -7.14 2.83 -14.66
CA VAL A 118 -7.51 1.52 -15.22
C VAL A 118 -8.05 1.59 -16.65
N PRO A 119 -8.84 2.58 -17.08
CA PRO A 119 -9.29 2.65 -18.47
C PRO A 119 -8.15 2.66 -19.50
N SER A 120 -7.02 3.32 -19.20
CA SER A 120 -5.85 3.32 -20.08
C SER A 120 -5.13 1.96 -20.10
N MET A 121 -5.10 1.25 -18.97
CA MET A 121 -4.56 -0.12 -18.87
C MET A 121 -5.41 -1.10 -19.71
N ILE A 122 -6.74 -0.98 -19.62
CA ILE A 122 -7.68 -1.80 -20.43
C ILE A 122 -7.43 -1.57 -21.92
N LYS A 123 -7.30 -0.31 -22.34
CA LYS A 123 -7.01 0.04 -23.74
C LYS A 123 -5.68 -0.55 -24.21
N ALA A 124 -4.67 -0.62 -23.33
CA ALA A 124 -3.38 -1.22 -23.62
C ALA A 124 -3.39 -2.76 -23.57
N GLY A 125 -4.47 -3.40 -23.08
CA GLY A 125 -4.57 -4.84 -22.90
C GLY A 125 -3.66 -5.40 -21.81
N TRP A 126 -3.08 -4.53 -20.96
CA TRP A 126 -2.17 -4.92 -19.88
C TRP A 126 -2.19 -3.90 -18.75
N GLY A 127 -2.23 -4.37 -17.51
CA GLY A 127 -2.12 -3.54 -16.33
C GLY A 127 -2.00 -4.36 -15.05
N ARG A 128 -1.42 -3.76 -14.01
CA ARG A 128 -1.29 -4.35 -12.68
C ARG A 128 -1.67 -3.33 -11.62
N VAL A 129 -2.67 -3.67 -10.81
CA VAL A 129 -3.07 -2.86 -9.66
C VAL A 129 -2.77 -3.64 -8.38
N ILE A 130 -1.94 -3.09 -7.53
CA ILE A 130 -1.54 -3.67 -6.24
C ILE A 130 -2.03 -2.75 -5.14
N ASN A 131 -2.95 -3.23 -4.33
CA ASN A 131 -3.48 -2.51 -3.18
C ASN A 131 -2.76 -2.97 -1.91
N ILE A 132 -2.05 -2.08 -1.22
CA ILE A 132 -1.44 -2.38 0.08
C ILE A 132 -2.51 -2.15 1.16
N ALA A 133 -3.23 -3.22 1.46
CA ALA A 133 -4.22 -3.25 2.53
C ALA A 133 -3.55 -3.42 3.90
N SER A 134 -3.96 -4.41 4.66
CA SER A 134 -3.41 -4.82 5.96
C SER A 134 -4.05 -6.15 6.35
N ASN A 135 -3.45 -6.92 7.25
CA ASN A 135 -4.16 -8.01 7.92
C ASN A 135 -5.39 -7.49 8.72
N ALA A 136 -5.42 -6.19 9.06
CA ALA A 136 -6.60 -5.49 9.56
C ALA A 136 -7.72 -5.33 8.51
N GLY A 137 -7.48 -5.63 7.24
CA GLY A 137 -8.48 -5.70 6.17
C GLY A 137 -9.17 -7.06 6.07
N VAL A 138 -8.74 -8.04 6.85
CA VAL A 138 -9.29 -9.40 6.91
C VAL A 138 -9.54 -9.89 8.33
N SER A 139 -9.16 -9.10 9.34
CA SER A 139 -9.38 -9.38 10.76
C SER A 139 -9.64 -8.09 11.51
N GLY A 140 -10.17 -8.20 12.75
CA GLY A 140 -10.41 -7.05 13.63
C GLY A 140 -9.29 -6.88 14.65
N TYR A 141 -8.97 -5.62 14.96
CA TYR A 141 -8.04 -5.24 16.02
C TYR A 141 -8.67 -4.20 16.94
N GLY A 142 -8.42 -4.33 18.23
CA GLY A 142 -8.94 -3.38 19.22
C GLY A 142 -8.48 -1.94 18.92
N TYR A 143 -9.39 -0.98 19.14
CA TYR A 143 -9.12 0.46 18.99
C TYR A 143 -8.78 0.95 17.56
N THR A 144 -9.06 0.16 16.52
CA THR A 144 -8.72 0.51 15.14
C THR A 144 -9.92 0.44 14.20
N ALA A 145 -11.13 0.76 14.68
CA ALA A 145 -12.36 0.59 13.92
C ALA A 145 -12.32 1.29 12.55
N ALA A 146 -11.90 2.57 12.48
CA ALA A 146 -11.81 3.31 11.22
C ALA A 146 -10.77 2.70 10.26
N TYR A 147 -9.60 2.32 10.78
CA TYR A 147 -8.55 1.69 9.98
C TYR A 147 -8.97 0.32 9.46
N CYS A 148 -9.55 -0.54 10.33
CA CYS A 148 -10.10 -1.82 9.90
C CYS A 148 -11.17 -1.63 8.82
N ALA A 149 -12.10 -0.69 9.00
CA ALA A 149 -13.15 -0.41 8.01
C ALA A 149 -12.54 -0.01 6.65
N ALA A 150 -11.57 0.91 6.62
CA ALA A 150 -10.91 1.35 5.41
C ALA A 150 -10.14 0.20 4.71
N LYS A 151 -9.43 -0.64 5.47
CA LYS A 151 -8.67 -1.76 4.89
C LYS A 151 -9.57 -2.91 4.43
N HIS A 152 -10.71 -3.15 5.09
CA HIS A 152 -11.75 -4.05 4.58
C HIS A 152 -12.40 -3.49 3.30
N ALA A 153 -12.66 -2.18 3.22
CA ALA A 153 -13.15 -1.55 2.00
C ALA A 153 -12.20 -1.75 0.83
N MET A 154 -10.87 -1.61 1.05
CA MET A 154 -9.85 -1.85 0.04
C MET A 154 -9.85 -3.31 -0.45
N VAL A 155 -9.99 -4.28 0.45
CA VAL A 155 -10.10 -5.72 0.10
C VAL A 155 -11.39 -5.98 -0.67
N GLY A 156 -12.52 -5.44 -0.22
CA GLY A 156 -13.81 -5.57 -0.90
C GLY A 156 -13.78 -4.98 -2.32
N MET A 157 -13.22 -3.77 -2.46
CA MET A 157 -13.02 -3.10 -3.75
C MET A 157 -12.14 -3.95 -4.68
N THR A 158 -11.05 -4.52 -4.17
CA THR A 158 -10.16 -5.38 -4.95
C THR A 158 -10.90 -6.56 -5.54
N ARG A 159 -11.72 -7.25 -4.74
CA ARG A 159 -12.51 -8.41 -5.20
C ARG A 159 -13.57 -8.05 -6.21
N ALA A 160 -14.29 -6.94 -5.99
CA ALA A 160 -15.33 -6.47 -6.90
C ALA A 160 -14.74 -6.08 -8.26
N LEU A 161 -13.70 -5.22 -8.26
CA LEU A 161 -13.05 -4.79 -9.50
C LEU A 161 -12.36 -5.94 -10.25
N ALA A 162 -11.91 -6.98 -9.57
CA ALA A 162 -11.36 -8.16 -10.23
C ALA A 162 -12.39 -8.84 -11.15
N ILE A 163 -13.66 -8.90 -10.74
CA ILE A 163 -14.72 -9.45 -11.58
C ILE A 163 -14.91 -8.61 -12.84
N ASP A 164 -14.95 -7.27 -12.68
CA ASP A 164 -15.13 -6.33 -13.79
C ASP A 164 -13.95 -6.40 -14.79
N LEU A 165 -12.74 -6.64 -14.29
CA LEU A 165 -11.50 -6.62 -15.06
C LEU A 165 -11.10 -7.99 -15.64
N ALA A 166 -11.81 -9.07 -15.36
CA ALA A 166 -11.41 -10.45 -15.64
C ALA A 166 -11.03 -10.73 -17.11
N ARG A 167 -11.59 -9.96 -18.07
CA ARG A 167 -11.37 -10.15 -19.52
C ARG A 167 -10.53 -9.05 -20.17
N THR A 168 -9.87 -8.21 -19.38
CA THR A 168 -9.23 -6.97 -19.89
C THR A 168 -7.71 -7.04 -19.99
N GLY A 169 -7.08 -8.10 -19.49
CA GLY A 169 -5.62 -8.18 -19.34
C GLY A 169 -5.06 -7.42 -18.12
N VAL A 170 -5.93 -6.74 -17.37
CA VAL A 170 -5.56 -6.03 -16.13
C VAL A 170 -5.81 -6.95 -14.93
N THR A 171 -4.83 -7.08 -14.02
CA THR A 171 -5.05 -7.76 -12.75
C THR A 171 -5.04 -6.78 -11.58
N ILE A 172 -5.84 -7.07 -10.56
CA ILE A 172 -5.89 -6.31 -9.31
C ILE A 172 -5.82 -7.28 -8.13
N ASN A 173 -4.94 -7.02 -7.17
CA ASN A 173 -4.76 -7.84 -5.98
C ASN A 173 -4.50 -6.97 -4.75
N ALA A 174 -4.83 -7.48 -3.56
CA ALA A 174 -4.54 -6.86 -2.28
C ALA A 174 -3.44 -7.63 -1.54
N LEU A 175 -2.39 -6.92 -1.11
CA LEU A 175 -1.43 -7.43 -0.14
C LEU A 175 -1.86 -6.97 1.25
N CYS A 176 -1.88 -7.88 2.21
CA CYS A 176 -2.32 -7.65 3.57
C CYS A 176 -1.17 -7.91 4.55
N PRO A 177 -0.22 -6.96 4.69
CA PRO A 177 0.88 -7.10 5.63
C PRO A 177 0.39 -7.07 7.08
N GLY A 178 1.14 -7.74 7.97
CA GLY A 178 1.07 -7.54 9.41
C GLY A 178 1.93 -6.35 9.85
N TRP A 179 2.63 -6.49 10.99
CA TRP A 179 3.58 -5.49 11.47
C TRP A 179 4.83 -5.51 10.59
N VAL A 180 5.07 -4.42 9.86
CA VAL A 180 6.22 -4.25 8.94
C VAL A 180 7.21 -3.25 9.53
N GLU A 181 8.50 -3.54 9.51
CA GLU A 181 9.57 -2.67 10.02
C GLU A 181 9.64 -1.36 9.24
N THR A 182 8.89 -0.36 9.71
CA THR A 182 8.75 0.95 9.08
C THR A 182 8.61 2.03 10.17
N GLN A 183 8.75 3.28 9.78
CA GLN A 183 8.50 4.41 10.69
C GLN A 183 7.09 4.37 11.31
N MET A 184 6.08 3.85 10.61
CA MET A 184 4.73 3.68 11.17
C MET A 184 4.73 2.76 12.39
N VAL A 185 5.55 1.71 12.37
CA VAL A 185 5.75 0.82 13.52
C VAL A 185 6.53 1.52 14.64
N ASP A 186 7.55 2.32 14.31
CA ASP A 186 8.30 3.08 15.32
C ASP A 186 7.39 4.07 16.07
N GLU A 187 6.48 4.73 15.35
CA GLU A 187 5.45 5.59 15.93
C GLU A 187 4.46 4.78 16.80
N ALA A 188 4.09 3.56 16.40
CA ALA A 188 3.24 2.68 17.19
C ALA A 188 3.96 2.19 18.46
N VAL A 189 5.21 1.79 18.36
CA VAL A 189 6.08 1.41 19.48
C VAL A 189 6.19 2.56 20.50
N THR A 190 6.43 3.78 20.01
CA THR A 190 6.51 4.98 20.86
C THR A 190 5.19 5.21 21.61
N ARG A 191 4.04 5.11 20.92
CA ARG A 191 2.72 5.26 21.55
C ARG A 191 2.45 4.18 22.59
N ILE A 192 2.82 2.93 22.33
CA ILE A 192 2.67 1.82 23.29
C ILE A 192 3.52 2.08 24.52
N ALA A 193 4.80 2.42 24.35
CA ALA A 193 5.72 2.72 25.44
C ALA A 193 5.16 3.83 26.34
N GLN A 194 4.71 4.93 25.75
CA GLN A 194 4.12 6.07 26.48
C GLN A 194 2.84 5.69 27.25
N LYS A 195 1.98 4.87 26.68
CA LYS A 195 0.71 4.48 27.32
C LYS A 195 0.87 3.41 28.39
N THR A 196 1.86 2.55 28.28
CA THR A 196 2.02 1.37 29.16
C THR A 196 3.16 1.51 30.17
N GLY A 197 4.03 2.51 30.04
CA GLY A 197 5.24 2.68 30.84
C GLY A 197 6.35 1.69 30.50
N ARG A 198 6.20 0.89 29.44
CA ARG A 198 7.23 -0.05 28.94
C ARG A 198 8.36 0.71 28.24
N SER A 199 9.53 0.09 28.17
CA SER A 199 10.62 0.54 27.32
C SER A 199 10.23 0.42 25.83
N LEU A 200 10.92 1.14 24.94
CA LEU A 200 10.73 1.00 23.49
C LEU A 200 11.01 -0.41 23.00
N GLU A 201 12.02 -1.07 23.60
CA GLU A 201 12.39 -2.45 23.26
C GLU A 201 11.31 -3.46 23.66
N GLU A 202 10.77 -3.35 24.87
CA GLU A 202 9.65 -4.19 25.32
C GLU A 202 8.40 -3.98 24.47
N ALA A 203 8.09 -2.72 24.11
CA ALA A 203 6.97 -2.41 23.23
C ALA A 203 7.18 -3.01 21.83
N ARG A 204 8.37 -2.89 21.26
CA ARG A 204 8.73 -3.48 19.95
C ARG A 204 8.65 -5.01 20.00
N THR A 205 9.20 -5.63 21.02
CA THR A 205 9.14 -7.08 21.25
C THR A 205 7.69 -7.55 21.36
N SER A 206 6.83 -6.81 22.05
CA SER A 206 5.42 -7.17 22.17
C SER A 206 4.69 -7.20 20.82
N LEU A 207 5.04 -6.29 19.91
CA LEU A 207 4.49 -6.31 18.54
C LEU A 207 5.03 -7.50 17.73
N ALA A 208 6.32 -7.79 17.82
CA ALA A 208 6.93 -8.94 17.15
C ALA A 208 6.31 -10.27 17.60
N GLN A 209 5.99 -10.39 18.89
CA GLN A 209 5.36 -11.58 19.48
C GLN A 209 3.91 -11.80 19.02
N MET A 210 3.24 -10.80 18.43
CA MET A 210 1.91 -10.99 17.85
C MET A 210 1.93 -11.88 16.60
N SER A 211 3.08 -12.01 15.95
CA SER A 211 3.30 -12.95 14.86
C SER A 211 3.78 -14.30 15.39
N PRO A 212 3.24 -15.44 14.93
CA PRO A 212 3.78 -16.77 15.22
C PRO A 212 5.27 -16.92 14.88
N GLN A 213 5.78 -16.23 13.89
CA GLN A 213 7.20 -16.17 13.54
C GLN A 213 8.03 -15.34 14.54
N ARG A 214 7.39 -14.65 15.50
CA ARG A 214 8.02 -13.80 16.53
C ARG A 214 8.96 -12.73 15.97
N ARG A 215 8.66 -12.24 14.79
CA ARG A 215 9.37 -11.14 14.13
C ARG A 215 8.40 -10.22 13.41
N MET A 216 8.85 -9.05 13.10
CA MET A 216 8.16 -8.17 12.13
C MET A 216 8.51 -8.60 10.71
N ILE A 217 7.69 -8.20 9.77
CA ILE A 217 7.89 -8.39 8.34
C ILE A 217 8.86 -7.32 7.83
N ALA A 218 9.83 -7.69 7.03
CA ALA A 218 10.67 -6.72 6.35
C ALA A 218 9.90 -6.06 5.18
N PRO A 219 10.07 -4.76 4.90
CA PRO A 219 9.44 -4.11 3.76
C PRO A 219 9.71 -4.82 2.43
N GLU A 220 10.87 -5.43 2.29
CA GLU A 220 11.31 -6.19 1.12
C GLU A 220 10.48 -7.45 0.88
N GLU A 221 9.93 -8.07 1.92
CA GLU A 221 9.03 -9.24 1.79
C GLU A 221 7.71 -8.82 1.10
N VAL A 222 7.19 -7.64 1.45
CA VAL A 222 6.00 -7.06 0.79
C VAL A 222 6.34 -6.63 -0.64
N ALA A 223 7.51 -6.03 -0.84
CA ALA A 223 7.98 -5.61 -2.16
C ALA A 223 8.19 -6.81 -3.10
N TYR A 224 8.70 -7.94 -2.59
CA TYR A 224 8.82 -9.17 -3.35
C TYR A 224 7.46 -9.67 -3.85
N ALA A 225 6.45 -9.69 -2.98
CA ALA A 225 5.10 -10.12 -3.35
C ALA A 225 4.47 -9.16 -4.38
N ALA A 226 4.66 -7.84 -4.22
CA ALA A 226 4.19 -6.84 -5.18
C ALA A 226 4.84 -7.03 -6.56
N LEU A 227 6.16 -7.22 -6.59
CA LEU A 227 6.89 -7.47 -7.84
C LEU A 227 6.47 -8.79 -8.51
N MET A 228 6.29 -9.85 -7.74
CA MET A 228 5.81 -11.14 -8.24
C MET A 228 4.45 -10.98 -8.93
N LEU A 229 3.51 -10.24 -8.33
CA LEU A 229 2.20 -9.98 -8.91
C LEU A 229 2.25 -9.11 -10.19
N CYS A 230 3.32 -8.37 -10.41
CA CYS A 230 3.53 -7.61 -11.65
C CYS A 230 4.05 -8.47 -12.81
N SER A 231 4.55 -9.69 -12.55
CA SER A 231 5.09 -10.56 -13.60
C SER A 231 4.00 -11.04 -14.58
N HIS A 232 4.43 -11.45 -15.77
CA HIS A 232 3.54 -12.09 -16.75
C HIS A 232 2.97 -13.41 -16.23
N ASP A 233 3.77 -14.17 -15.49
CA ASP A 233 3.39 -15.50 -15.00
C ASP A 233 2.37 -15.43 -13.85
N ALA A 234 2.24 -14.27 -13.20
CA ALA A 234 1.22 -14.02 -12.20
C ALA A 234 -0.16 -13.62 -12.77
N ARG A 235 -0.37 -13.66 -14.08
CA ARG A 235 -1.63 -13.23 -14.72
C ARG A 235 -2.88 -13.98 -14.24
N GLY A 236 -2.71 -15.19 -13.70
CA GLY A 236 -3.78 -15.98 -13.08
C GLY A 236 -4.07 -15.59 -11.62
N ILE A 237 -3.23 -14.77 -10.99
CA ILE A 237 -3.44 -14.28 -9.62
C ILE A 237 -4.23 -12.97 -9.73
N HIS A 238 -5.54 -13.06 -9.48
CA HIS A 238 -6.47 -11.96 -9.71
C HIS A 238 -7.56 -11.94 -8.63
N GLY A 239 -7.84 -10.76 -8.06
CA GLY A 239 -8.81 -10.58 -6.99
C GLY A 239 -8.37 -11.18 -5.65
N GLN A 240 -7.10 -11.56 -5.52
CA GLN A 240 -6.61 -12.25 -4.34
C GLN A 240 -6.30 -11.28 -3.19
N THR A 241 -6.44 -11.82 -1.98
CA THR A 241 -6.06 -11.18 -0.72
C THR A 241 -4.91 -11.99 -0.15
N ILE A 242 -3.69 -11.49 -0.31
CA ILE A 242 -2.47 -12.21 0.09
C ILE A 242 -1.99 -11.65 1.43
N VAL A 243 -2.09 -12.46 2.48
CA VAL A 243 -1.65 -12.10 3.83
C VAL A 243 -0.14 -12.34 3.97
N ILE A 244 0.57 -11.34 4.50
CA ILE A 244 2.03 -11.37 4.72
C ILE A 244 2.27 -10.91 6.16
N ASP A 245 2.03 -11.78 7.15
CA ASP A 245 2.04 -11.42 8.56
C ASP A 245 2.68 -12.48 9.48
N GLY A 246 3.41 -13.44 8.89
CA GLY A 246 4.05 -14.52 9.63
C GLY A 246 3.07 -15.51 10.28
N GLY A 247 1.85 -15.60 9.73
CA GLY A 247 0.82 -16.52 10.19
C GLY A 247 -0.04 -15.98 11.34
N ALA A 248 -0.03 -14.67 11.59
CA ALA A 248 -0.83 -14.06 12.66
C ALA A 248 -2.35 -14.17 12.37
N VAL A 249 -2.74 -14.13 11.09
CA VAL A 249 -4.12 -14.34 10.66
C VAL A 249 -4.16 -15.51 9.68
N LEU A 250 -4.73 -16.62 10.12
CA LEU A 250 -4.97 -17.80 9.28
C LEU A 250 -6.43 -17.84 8.89
N LYS A 251 -6.72 -17.70 7.60
CA LYS A 251 -8.07 -17.79 7.02
C LYS A 251 -8.03 -18.57 5.72
#